data_fa2baf8e20e3abfc9629a6335295b51a
#
_entry.id   fa2baf8e20e3abfc9629a6335295b51a
#
_cell.length_a   1.000
_cell.length_b   1.000
_cell.length_c   1.000
_cell.angle_alpha   90.00
_cell.angle_beta   90.00
_cell.angle_gamma   90.00
#
_symmetry.space_group_name_H-M   'P 1'
#
loop_
_entity.id
_entity.type
_entity.pdbx_description
1 polymer ?
#
loop_
_entity_poly.entity_id
_entity_poly.type
_entity_poly.pdbx_seq_one_letter_code
_entity_poly.pdbx_strand_id
1 'polypeptide(L)'
;MPNYQLLVNADDFGRHVLIDQAVKRCVEEGCLRSATLMPGGKAFDDAVEVARCHPELGVGIHLTLVNGFPVCEAKDIPSLVTKEGVFFDNHVEFVKHFLKGQIAMEDVRRELMAQAAKMERTGLPLTHVDSHQHMHMLPGVIDISLDVASSLHLDAVRISRTPLFTAFAGMGQLIGRLGLFTLSELSLRKAKRRHFRVPDHFEGIVAGEAVHEGHFLHILKDLRPGTTEVMMHPGTDNEKLIPACDWEHDFEAEMQAIVSPKVRRMIADKAVKVVNYRDLK
;
A
#
# COMPACT_ATOMS: atom_id res chain seq x y z
N MET A 1 -9.23 23.93 -17.02
CA MET A 1 -9.16 23.94 -15.54
C MET A 1 -8.16 22.91 -15.10
N PRO A 2 -7.38 23.12 -14.05
CA PRO A 2 -6.48 22.09 -13.55
C PRO A 2 -7.29 20.83 -13.17
N ASN A 3 -6.78 19.66 -13.57
CA ASN A 3 -7.44 18.38 -13.27
C ASN A 3 -6.92 17.87 -11.93
N TYR A 4 -7.76 17.91 -10.89
CA TYR A 4 -7.45 17.38 -9.57
C TYR A 4 -8.08 15.99 -9.42
N GLN A 5 -7.26 14.98 -9.23
CA GLN A 5 -7.68 13.60 -9.02
C GLN A 5 -7.20 13.12 -7.66
N LEU A 6 -8.10 12.49 -6.91
CA LEU A 6 -7.85 11.87 -5.61
C LEU A 6 -7.96 10.37 -5.73
N LEU A 7 -6.90 9.66 -5.38
CA LEU A 7 -6.85 8.21 -5.29
C LEU A 7 -6.62 7.85 -3.82
N VAL A 8 -7.67 7.45 -3.10
CA VAL A 8 -7.54 6.91 -1.74
C VAL A 8 -7.33 5.41 -1.87
N ASN A 9 -6.20 4.90 -1.35
CA ASN A 9 -5.90 3.48 -1.32
C ASN A 9 -5.92 2.96 0.11
N ALA A 10 -6.68 1.91 0.36
CA ALA A 10 -6.65 1.17 1.61
C ALA A 10 -5.61 0.06 1.51
N ASP A 11 -4.54 0.18 2.30
CA ASP A 11 -3.50 -0.82 2.43
C ASP A 11 -3.95 -1.96 3.37
N ASP A 12 -3.22 -3.05 3.39
CA ASP A 12 -3.41 -4.21 4.26
C ASP A 12 -4.78 -4.92 4.12
N PHE A 13 -5.52 -4.72 3.03
CA PHE A 13 -6.76 -5.44 2.75
C PHE A 13 -6.51 -6.95 2.74
N GLY A 14 -7.35 -7.73 3.41
CA GLY A 14 -7.17 -9.18 3.60
C GLY A 14 -6.25 -9.59 4.75
N ARG A 15 -5.63 -8.64 5.45
CA ARG A 15 -4.81 -8.93 6.63
C ARG A 15 -5.66 -9.42 7.81
N HIS A 16 -6.81 -8.78 8.04
CA HIS A 16 -7.72 -9.07 9.14
C HIS A 16 -9.15 -8.69 8.74
N VAL A 17 -10.16 -9.47 9.18
CA VAL A 17 -11.58 -9.25 8.85
C VAL A 17 -12.11 -7.86 9.24
N LEU A 18 -11.56 -7.24 10.31
CA LEU A 18 -11.93 -5.89 10.73
C LEU A 18 -11.40 -4.79 9.79
N ILE A 19 -10.32 -5.07 9.06
CA ILE A 19 -9.82 -4.22 7.97
C ILE A 19 -10.77 -4.38 6.78
N ASP A 20 -11.15 -5.61 6.43
CA ASP A 20 -12.04 -5.90 5.29
C ASP A 20 -13.42 -5.27 5.48
N GLN A 21 -13.95 -5.30 6.70
CA GLN A 21 -15.18 -4.60 7.08
C GLN A 21 -15.05 -3.09 6.93
N ALA A 22 -13.92 -2.51 7.32
CA ALA A 22 -13.67 -1.08 7.15
C ALA A 22 -13.54 -0.70 5.66
N VAL A 23 -12.83 -1.51 4.85
CA VAL A 23 -12.72 -1.31 3.39
C VAL A 23 -14.10 -1.31 2.76
N LYS A 24 -14.93 -2.33 3.06
CA LYS A 24 -16.33 -2.39 2.58
C LYS A 24 -17.09 -1.12 2.92
N ARG A 25 -17.08 -0.72 4.18
CA ARG A 25 -17.77 0.49 4.64
C ARG A 25 -17.25 1.75 3.96
N CYS A 26 -15.92 1.87 3.80
CA CYS A 26 -15.29 3.01 3.13
C CYS A 26 -15.66 3.11 1.64
N VAL A 27 -15.90 1.99 0.96
CA VAL A 27 -16.40 1.95 -0.43
C VAL A 27 -17.87 2.39 -0.49
N GLU A 28 -18.72 1.82 0.39
CA GLU A 28 -20.16 2.06 0.41
C GLU A 28 -20.53 3.49 0.86
N GLU A 29 -19.88 3.98 1.92
CA GLU A 29 -20.25 5.26 2.57
C GLU A 29 -19.28 6.41 2.26
N GLY A 30 -18.08 6.11 1.79
CA GLY A 30 -16.96 7.05 1.70
C GLY A 30 -16.44 7.31 0.30
N CYS A 31 -15.20 7.80 0.26
CA CYS A 31 -14.49 8.14 -0.96
C CYS A 31 -13.42 7.09 -1.36
N LEU A 32 -13.46 5.89 -0.79
CA LEU A 32 -12.50 4.83 -1.14
C LEU A 32 -12.85 4.23 -2.51
N ARG A 33 -11.86 4.13 -3.41
CA ARG A 33 -12.02 3.49 -4.72
C ARG A 33 -10.82 2.62 -5.10
N SER A 34 -9.85 2.45 -4.18
CA SER A 34 -8.68 1.59 -4.38
C SER A 34 -8.32 0.88 -3.08
N ALA A 35 -7.88 -0.37 -3.16
CA ALA A 35 -7.33 -1.12 -2.03
C ALA A 35 -6.26 -2.10 -2.53
N THR A 36 -5.31 -2.46 -1.66
CA THR A 36 -4.29 -3.44 -1.99
C THR A 36 -4.37 -4.66 -1.10
N LEU A 37 -4.61 -5.82 -1.74
CA LEU A 37 -4.89 -7.10 -1.11
C LEU A 37 -3.61 -7.85 -0.78
N MET A 38 -3.45 -8.26 0.49
CA MET A 38 -2.32 -9.06 0.98
C MET A 38 -2.50 -10.54 0.66
N PRO A 39 -1.70 -11.15 -0.23
CA PRO A 39 -1.87 -12.57 -0.60
C PRO A 39 -1.63 -13.54 0.57
N GLY A 40 -0.76 -13.18 1.53
CA GLY A 40 -0.51 -13.94 2.76
C GLY A 40 -1.45 -13.59 3.91
N GLY A 41 -2.44 -12.73 3.72
CA GLY A 41 -3.33 -12.27 4.78
C GLY A 41 -4.26 -13.36 5.31
N LYS A 42 -4.54 -13.33 6.62
CA LYS A 42 -5.42 -14.33 7.28
C LYS A 42 -6.89 -14.22 6.86
N ALA A 43 -7.31 -13.04 6.40
CA ALA A 43 -8.66 -12.76 5.92
C ALA A 43 -8.71 -12.62 4.38
N PHE A 44 -7.73 -13.22 3.67
CA PHE A 44 -7.62 -13.12 2.22
C PHE A 44 -8.92 -13.48 1.48
N ASP A 45 -9.56 -14.57 1.86
CA ASP A 45 -10.78 -15.04 1.18
C ASP A 45 -11.98 -14.11 1.44
N ASP A 46 -12.12 -13.58 2.66
CA ASP A 46 -13.13 -12.57 2.99
C ASP A 46 -12.93 -11.30 2.15
N ALA A 47 -11.71 -10.84 2.02
CA ALA A 47 -11.37 -9.68 1.20
C ALA A 47 -11.67 -9.91 -0.29
N VAL A 48 -11.42 -11.11 -0.81
CA VAL A 48 -11.78 -11.48 -2.20
C VAL A 48 -13.30 -11.37 -2.40
N GLU A 49 -14.10 -11.84 -1.45
CA GLU A 49 -15.57 -11.73 -1.54
C GLU A 49 -16.06 -10.28 -1.45
N VAL A 50 -15.47 -9.46 -0.56
CA VAL A 50 -15.75 -8.01 -0.52
C VAL A 50 -15.41 -7.36 -1.87
N ALA A 51 -14.26 -7.68 -2.46
CA ALA A 51 -13.84 -7.14 -3.75
C ALA A 51 -14.79 -7.54 -4.89
N ARG A 52 -15.30 -8.78 -4.90
CA ARG A 52 -16.27 -9.27 -5.89
C ARG A 52 -17.61 -8.53 -5.81
N CYS A 53 -18.04 -8.18 -4.60
CA CYS A 53 -19.28 -7.43 -4.37
C CYS A 53 -19.16 -5.94 -4.74
N HIS A 54 -17.93 -5.41 -4.90
CA HIS A 54 -17.67 -3.99 -5.16
C HIS A 54 -16.79 -3.80 -6.42
N PRO A 55 -17.35 -3.98 -7.63
CA PRO A 55 -16.57 -3.88 -8.89
C PRO A 55 -16.01 -2.47 -9.15
N GLU A 56 -16.56 -1.44 -8.50
CA GLU A 56 -16.01 -0.07 -8.51
C GLU A 56 -14.69 0.06 -7.75
N LEU A 57 -14.37 -0.86 -6.83
CA LEU A 57 -13.11 -0.90 -6.12
C LEU A 57 -11.99 -1.41 -7.06
N GLY A 58 -10.97 -0.60 -7.27
CA GLY A 58 -9.74 -1.03 -7.92
C GLY A 58 -8.87 -1.82 -6.94
N VAL A 59 -8.73 -3.12 -7.16
CA VAL A 59 -7.91 -3.97 -6.29
C VAL A 59 -6.52 -4.15 -6.87
N GLY A 60 -5.49 -3.80 -6.09
CA GLY A 60 -4.08 -4.08 -6.38
C GLY A 60 -3.56 -5.27 -5.58
N ILE A 61 -2.34 -5.68 -5.86
CA ILE A 61 -1.61 -6.66 -5.04
C ILE A 61 -0.70 -5.95 -4.04
N HIS A 62 -0.86 -6.26 -2.75
CA HIS A 62 0.00 -5.78 -1.66
C HIS A 62 1.10 -6.78 -1.37
N LEU A 63 2.23 -6.67 -2.09
CA LEU A 63 3.37 -7.58 -1.96
C LEU A 63 3.92 -7.54 -0.54
N THR A 64 4.08 -8.70 0.08
CA THR A 64 4.45 -8.81 1.48
C THR A 64 5.76 -9.58 1.64
N LEU A 65 6.74 -8.98 2.31
CA LEU A 65 8.04 -9.59 2.63
C LEU A 65 8.40 -9.44 4.11
N VAL A 66 7.57 -8.74 4.88
CA VAL A 66 7.75 -8.49 6.32
C VAL A 66 6.40 -8.45 7.02
N ASN A 67 6.37 -8.67 8.33
CA ASN A 67 5.20 -8.52 9.22
C ASN A 67 3.94 -9.23 8.67
N GLY A 68 4.13 -10.50 8.28
CA GLY A 68 3.05 -11.30 7.70
C GLY A 68 3.45 -12.74 7.45
N PHE A 69 2.64 -13.43 6.66
CA PHE A 69 2.82 -14.85 6.35
C PHE A 69 3.20 -15.04 4.89
N PRO A 70 4.18 -15.90 4.59
CA PRO A 70 4.52 -16.24 3.23
C PRO A 70 3.42 -17.08 2.55
N VAL A 71 3.38 -17.02 1.22
CA VAL A 71 2.58 -17.91 0.38
C VAL A 71 3.34 -19.19 0.07
N CYS A 72 4.66 -19.11 -0.06
CA CYS A 72 5.54 -20.27 -0.19
C CYS A 72 5.71 -21.04 1.12
N GLU A 73 6.10 -22.31 1.03
CA GLU A 73 6.56 -23.03 2.21
C GLU A 73 7.90 -22.45 2.71
N ALA A 74 8.07 -22.33 4.03
CA ALA A 74 9.26 -21.73 4.65
C ALA A 74 10.57 -22.35 4.19
N LYS A 75 10.59 -23.67 3.92
CA LYS A 75 11.77 -24.39 3.42
C LYS A 75 12.25 -23.93 2.03
N ASP A 76 11.35 -23.36 1.23
CA ASP A 76 11.63 -22.94 -0.15
C ASP A 76 12.14 -21.48 -0.23
N ILE A 77 11.99 -20.73 0.87
CA ILE A 77 12.39 -19.31 1.01
C ILE A 77 13.13 -19.05 2.33
N PRO A 78 14.11 -19.88 2.71
CA PRO A 78 14.72 -19.85 4.05
C PRO A 78 15.36 -18.52 4.42
N SER A 79 15.75 -17.68 3.45
CA SER A 79 16.37 -16.38 3.71
C SER A 79 15.35 -15.28 4.07
N LEU A 80 14.05 -15.52 3.90
CA LEU A 80 12.99 -14.52 4.14
C LEU A 80 12.23 -14.74 5.44
N VAL A 81 12.41 -15.89 6.08
CA VAL A 81 11.58 -16.32 7.20
C VAL A 81 12.39 -16.56 8.47
N THR A 82 11.72 -16.42 9.60
CA THR A 82 12.24 -16.79 10.92
C THR A 82 12.17 -18.32 11.11
N LYS A 83 12.64 -18.82 12.25
CA LYS A 83 12.55 -20.25 12.60
C LYS A 83 11.11 -20.74 12.73
N GLU A 84 10.20 -19.84 13.01
CA GLU A 84 8.75 -20.08 13.12
C GLU A 84 8.07 -20.14 11.74
N GLY A 85 8.80 -19.90 10.64
CA GLY A 85 8.29 -19.96 9.28
C GLY A 85 7.46 -18.75 8.85
N VAL A 86 7.56 -17.64 9.56
CA VAL A 86 6.92 -16.36 9.25
C VAL A 86 7.96 -15.34 8.79
N PHE A 87 7.55 -14.27 8.11
CA PHE A 87 8.45 -13.18 7.75
C PHE A 87 9.02 -12.48 8.99
N PHE A 88 10.12 -11.72 8.80
CA PHE A 88 10.66 -10.82 9.83
C PHE A 88 9.60 -9.80 10.27
N ASP A 89 9.63 -9.38 11.54
CA ASP A 89 8.60 -8.55 12.16
C ASP A 89 8.47 -7.16 11.49
N ASN A 90 9.55 -6.64 10.90
CA ASN A 90 9.50 -5.30 10.31
C ASN A 90 10.60 -5.09 9.25
N HIS A 91 10.45 -3.98 8.51
CA HIS A 91 11.41 -3.59 7.46
C HIS A 91 12.83 -3.34 7.99
N VAL A 92 13.00 -2.89 9.24
CA VAL A 92 14.33 -2.61 9.79
C VAL A 92 15.14 -3.89 9.94
N GLU A 93 14.50 -4.95 10.42
CA GLU A 93 15.13 -6.27 10.55
C GLU A 93 15.46 -6.85 9.17
N PHE A 94 14.50 -6.83 8.26
CA PHE A 94 14.73 -7.27 6.88
C PHE A 94 15.90 -6.51 6.24
N VAL A 95 15.94 -5.17 6.33
CA VAL A 95 17.00 -4.34 5.74
C VAL A 95 18.36 -4.66 6.37
N LYS A 96 18.44 -4.95 7.68
CA LYS A 96 19.68 -5.41 8.31
C LYS A 96 20.22 -6.72 7.69
N HIS A 97 19.34 -7.70 7.47
CA HIS A 97 19.69 -8.96 6.81
C HIS A 97 20.08 -8.72 5.34
N PHE A 98 19.32 -7.87 4.64
CA PHE A 98 19.59 -7.49 3.26
C PHE A 98 20.97 -6.85 3.07
N LEU A 99 21.31 -5.87 3.92
CA LEU A 99 22.62 -5.21 3.87
C LEU A 99 23.80 -6.14 4.21
N LYS A 100 23.55 -7.20 4.97
CA LYS A 100 24.54 -8.25 5.26
C LYS A 100 24.66 -9.30 4.15
N GLY A 101 23.88 -9.18 3.06
CA GLY A 101 23.84 -10.17 1.98
C GLY A 101 23.20 -11.51 2.37
N GLN A 102 22.37 -11.52 3.41
CA GLN A 102 21.71 -12.72 3.94
C GLN A 102 20.37 -12.99 3.28
N ILE A 103 19.80 -12.03 2.54
CA ILE A 103 18.58 -12.20 1.76
C ILE A 103 18.92 -12.68 0.36
N ALA A 104 18.45 -13.87 -0.01
CA ALA A 104 18.61 -14.41 -1.35
C ALA A 104 17.54 -13.81 -2.28
N MET A 105 17.95 -13.12 -3.33
CA MET A 105 17.01 -12.51 -4.28
C MET A 105 16.18 -13.54 -5.03
N GLU A 106 16.66 -14.78 -5.12
CA GLU A 106 15.89 -15.90 -5.67
C GLU A 106 14.70 -16.29 -4.78
N ASP A 107 14.89 -16.25 -3.46
CA ASP A 107 13.80 -16.48 -2.50
C ASP A 107 12.77 -15.34 -2.59
N VAL A 108 13.24 -14.08 -2.70
CA VAL A 108 12.34 -12.92 -2.93
C VAL A 108 11.52 -13.13 -4.21
N ARG A 109 12.16 -13.51 -5.31
CA ARG A 109 11.48 -13.77 -6.58
C ARG A 109 10.45 -14.89 -6.44
N ARG A 110 10.84 -16.01 -5.81
CA ARG A 110 9.96 -17.17 -5.62
C ARG A 110 8.71 -16.80 -4.84
N GLU A 111 8.88 -16.10 -3.74
CA GLU A 111 7.77 -15.67 -2.90
C GLU A 111 6.84 -14.68 -3.63
N LEU A 112 7.40 -13.62 -4.22
CA LEU A 112 6.58 -12.60 -4.88
C LEU A 112 5.83 -13.15 -6.11
N MET A 113 6.43 -14.10 -6.85
CA MET A 113 5.74 -14.78 -7.94
C MET A 113 4.66 -15.75 -7.43
N ALA A 114 4.86 -16.39 -6.28
CA ALA A 114 3.82 -17.21 -5.65
C ALA A 114 2.65 -16.34 -5.16
N GLN A 115 2.92 -15.16 -4.62
CA GLN A 115 1.90 -14.18 -4.27
C GLN A 115 1.10 -13.74 -5.51
N ALA A 116 1.79 -13.44 -6.61
CA ALA A 116 1.14 -13.10 -7.89
C ALA A 116 0.24 -14.23 -8.38
N ALA A 117 0.73 -15.46 -8.40
CA ALA A 117 -0.05 -16.63 -8.82
C ALA A 117 -1.29 -16.90 -7.92
N LYS A 118 -1.21 -16.59 -6.62
CA LYS A 118 -2.36 -16.65 -5.72
C LYS A 118 -3.40 -15.58 -6.08
N MET A 119 -2.97 -14.35 -6.36
CA MET A 119 -3.86 -13.26 -6.79
C MET A 119 -4.53 -13.58 -8.12
N GLU A 120 -3.79 -14.07 -9.11
CA GLU A 120 -4.33 -14.44 -10.42
C GLU A 120 -5.46 -15.46 -10.31
N ARG A 121 -5.32 -16.46 -9.44
CA ARG A 121 -6.36 -17.48 -9.20
C ARG A 121 -7.68 -16.93 -8.65
N THR A 122 -7.69 -15.73 -8.09
CA THR A 122 -8.94 -15.09 -7.63
C THR A 122 -9.86 -14.69 -8.78
N GLY A 123 -9.30 -14.47 -9.97
CA GLY A 123 -10.01 -13.94 -11.14
C GLY A 123 -10.42 -12.47 -11.00
N LEU A 124 -9.96 -11.76 -9.95
CA LEU A 124 -10.23 -10.33 -9.77
C LEU A 124 -9.53 -9.51 -10.87
N PRO A 125 -10.16 -8.45 -11.39
CA PRO A 125 -9.54 -7.54 -12.34
C PRO A 125 -8.56 -6.61 -11.60
N LEU A 126 -7.32 -7.09 -11.39
CA LEU A 126 -6.29 -6.36 -10.67
C LEU A 126 -5.92 -5.05 -11.39
N THR A 127 -5.41 -4.07 -10.63
CA THR A 127 -5.17 -2.71 -11.16
C THR A 127 -3.73 -2.23 -11.05
N HIS A 128 -3.01 -2.64 -10.00
CA HIS A 128 -1.66 -2.14 -9.72
C HIS A 128 -0.91 -3.03 -8.73
N VAL A 129 0.35 -2.70 -8.53
CA VAL A 129 1.23 -3.33 -7.53
C VAL A 129 1.74 -2.28 -6.56
N ASP A 130 1.76 -2.63 -5.29
CA ASP A 130 2.50 -1.95 -4.23
C ASP A 130 3.07 -2.97 -3.23
N SER A 131 3.41 -2.56 -2.01
CA SER A 131 3.83 -3.52 -0.98
C SER A 131 3.71 -2.98 0.44
N HIS A 132 3.52 -3.91 1.36
CA HIS A 132 3.59 -3.67 2.80
C HIS A 132 4.94 -3.06 3.17
N GLN A 133 4.91 -1.98 3.98
CA GLN A 133 6.08 -1.21 4.41
C GLN A 133 7.01 -0.77 3.25
N HIS A 134 6.47 -0.60 2.04
CA HIS A 134 7.18 -0.11 0.84
C HIS A 134 8.40 -0.95 0.42
N MET A 135 8.43 -2.23 0.78
CA MET A 135 9.55 -3.14 0.52
C MET A 135 9.84 -3.31 -0.97
N HIS A 136 8.84 -3.12 -1.85
CA HIS A 136 9.02 -3.17 -3.30
C HIS A 136 10.02 -2.14 -3.84
N MET A 137 10.28 -1.03 -3.12
CA MET A 137 11.22 -0.01 -3.56
C MET A 137 12.70 -0.32 -3.25
N LEU A 138 13.00 -1.40 -2.53
CA LEU A 138 14.39 -1.79 -2.26
C LEU A 138 15.14 -2.19 -3.56
N PRO A 139 16.47 -1.96 -3.61
CA PRO A 139 17.29 -2.35 -4.76
C PRO A 139 17.15 -3.85 -5.06
N GLY A 140 16.90 -4.19 -6.33
CA GLY A 140 16.64 -5.57 -6.76
C GLY A 140 15.18 -6.00 -6.55
N VAL A 141 14.55 -5.68 -5.41
CA VAL A 141 13.16 -6.01 -5.15
C VAL A 141 12.23 -5.25 -6.11
N ILE A 142 12.54 -3.98 -6.43
CA ILE A 142 11.75 -3.21 -7.40
C ILE A 142 11.71 -3.89 -8.78
N ASP A 143 12.82 -4.46 -9.23
CA ASP A 143 12.86 -5.14 -10.53
C ASP A 143 11.96 -6.36 -10.54
N ILE A 144 11.99 -7.16 -9.47
CA ILE A 144 11.11 -8.32 -9.28
C ILE A 144 9.64 -7.90 -9.17
N SER A 145 9.35 -6.82 -8.45
CA SER A 145 7.98 -6.30 -8.30
C SER A 145 7.40 -5.83 -9.64
N LEU A 146 8.22 -5.21 -10.49
CA LEU A 146 7.82 -4.84 -11.86
C LEU A 146 7.67 -6.08 -12.76
N ASP A 147 8.44 -7.16 -12.53
CA ASP A 147 8.25 -8.45 -13.22
C ASP A 147 6.91 -9.09 -12.80
N VAL A 148 6.58 -9.05 -11.50
CA VAL A 148 5.28 -9.48 -10.97
C VAL A 148 4.14 -8.69 -11.63
N ALA A 149 4.24 -7.37 -11.67
CA ALA A 149 3.24 -6.53 -12.35
C ALA A 149 3.06 -6.95 -13.81
N SER A 150 4.17 -7.15 -14.52
CA SER A 150 4.14 -7.59 -15.92
C SER A 150 3.52 -8.97 -16.09
N SER A 151 3.78 -9.92 -15.20
CA SER A 151 3.20 -11.28 -15.24
C SER A 151 1.68 -11.28 -15.03
N LEU A 152 1.17 -10.31 -14.28
CA LEU A 152 -0.26 -10.08 -14.04
C LEU A 152 -0.88 -9.13 -15.07
N HIS A 153 -0.16 -8.76 -16.13
CA HIS A 153 -0.58 -7.79 -17.15
C HIS A 153 -0.96 -6.42 -16.59
N LEU A 154 -0.34 -6.01 -15.47
CA LEU A 154 -0.54 -4.71 -14.85
C LEU A 154 0.46 -3.70 -15.41
N ASP A 155 0.02 -2.47 -15.56
CA ASP A 155 0.79 -1.34 -16.08
C ASP A 155 0.91 -0.17 -15.09
N ALA A 156 0.50 -0.36 -13.83
CA ALA A 156 0.57 0.65 -12.80
C ALA A 156 1.25 0.12 -11.52
N VAL A 157 2.01 1.00 -10.87
CA VAL A 157 2.73 0.70 -9.63
C VAL A 157 2.73 1.93 -8.71
N ARG A 158 2.59 1.70 -7.40
CA ARG A 158 2.83 2.76 -6.41
C ARG A 158 4.31 3.07 -6.32
N ILE A 159 4.65 4.36 -6.28
CA ILE A 159 5.96 4.85 -5.83
C ILE A 159 5.72 5.87 -4.71
N SER A 160 6.08 5.52 -3.50
CA SER A 160 5.82 6.33 -2.29
C SER A 160 6.81 7.50 -2.19
N ARG A 161 6.57 8.55 -2.98
CA ARG A 161 7.42 9.75 -3.03
C ARG A 161 7.00 10.73 -1.97
N THR A 162 7.72 10.77 -0.85
CA THR A 162 7.50 11.77 0.20
C THR A 162 8.43 12.96 0.01
N PRO A 163 7.96 14.20 0.28
CA PRO A 163 8.84 15.37 0.33
C PRO A 163 9.94 15.20 1.38
N LEU A 164 11.17 15.64 1.04
CA LEU A 164 12.31 15.61 1.97
C LEU A 164 12.06 16.46 3.22
N PHE A 165 11.34 17.57 3.05
CA PHE A 165 11.09 18.54 4.11
C PHE A 165 9.59 18.57 4.43
N THR A 166 9.24 18.13 5.62
CA THR A 166 7.96 18.41 6.27
C THR A 166 8.23 19.08 7.61
N ALA A 167 7.34 19.94 8.08
CA ALA A 167 7.55 20.88 9.18
C ALA A 167 7.93 20.25 10.54
N PHE A 168 7.93 18.93 10.69
CA PHE A 168 8.03 18.23 11.99
C PHE A 168 9.05 17.09 12.06
N ALA A 169 10.10 17.07 11.24
CA ALA A 169 11.06 15.97 11.24
C ALA A 169 12.28 16.23 12.13
N GLY A 170 12.47 15.40 13.16
CA GLY A 170 13.74 15.32 13.92
C GLY A 170 14.89 14.73 13.06
N MET A 171 16.16 14.98 13.51
CA MET A 171 17.37 14.60 12.74
C MET A 171 17.47 13.09 12.42
N GLY A 172 17.01 12.19 13.30
CA GLY A 172 16.97 10.75 13.04
C GLY A 172 15.97 10.34 11.95
N GLN A 173 14.86 11.06 11.86
CA GLN A 173 13.85 10.86 10.81
C GLN A 173 14.32 11.38 9.45
N LEU A 174 15.22 12.38 9.43
CA LEU A 174 15.77 12.95 8.18
C LEU A 174 16.59 11.93 7.39
N ILE A 175 17.39 11.08 8.07
CA ILE A 175 18.18 10.02 7.41
C ILE A 175 17.25 8.98 6.78
N GLY A 176 16.23 8.53 7.50
CA GLY A 176 15.24 7.59 6.97
C GLY A 176 14.48 8.17 5.76
N ARG A 177 14.09 9.44 5.83
CA ARG A 177 13.42 10.17 4.72
C ARG A 177 14.31 10.36 3.51
N LEU A 178 15.59 10.67 3.69
CA LEU A 178 16.56 10.76 2.59
C LEU A 178 16.74 9.39 1.91
N GLY A 179 16.81 8.32 2.69
CA GLY A 179 16.84 6.95 2.17
C GLY A 179 15.61 6.63 1.35
N LEU A 180 14.40 6.86 1.89
CA LEU A 180 13.15 6.62 1.21
C LEU A 180 13.00 7.50 -0.06
N PHE A 181 13.38 8.77 0.02
CA PHE A 181 13.38 9.66 -1.15
C PHE A 181 14.30 9.14 -2.26
N THR A 182 15.53 8.74 -1.92
CA THR A 182 16.49 8.19 -2.89
C THR A 182 15.96 6.91 -3.53
N LEU A 183 15.42 6.00 -2.73
CA LEU A 183 14.81 4.75 -3.20
C LEU A 183 13.61 5.04 -4.11
N SER A 184 12.75 5.99 -3.75
CA SER A 184 11.57 6.34 -4.55
C SER A 184 11.96 6.94 -5.90
N GLU A 185 12.98 7.81 -5.97
CA GLU A 185 13.46 8.38 -7.24
C GLU A 185 14.10 7.31 -8.16
N LEU A 186 14.87 6.37 -7.59
CA LEU A 186 15.45 5.26 -8.35
C LEU A 186 14.34 4.32 -8.86
N SER A 187 13.37 4.00 -8.01
CA SER A 187 12.23 3.14 -8.36
C SER A 187 11.34 3.79 -9.42
N LEU A 188 11.09 5.11 -9.31
CA LEU A 188 10.34 5.86 -10.31
C LEU A 188 11.01 5.80 -11.69
N ARG A 189 12.34 5.97 -11.73
CA ARG A 189 13.10 5.87 -13.00
C ARG A 189 12.96 4.48 -13.63
N LYS A 190 13.03 3.41 -12.81
CA LYS A 190 12.84 2.04 -13.29
C LYS A 190 11.42 1.79 -13.79
N ALA A 191 10.42 2.20 -13.02
CA ALA A 191 9.01 2.08 -13.40
C ALA A 191 8.74 2.80 -14.74
N LYS A 192 9.18 4.06 -14.89
CA LYS A 192 9.02 4.83 -16.13
C LYS A 192 9.74 4.23 -17.33
N ARG A 193 10.96 3.68 -17.14
CA ARG A 193 11.69 2.99 -18.22
C ARG A 193 10.94 1.73 -18.73
N ARG A 194 10.13 1.13 -17.89
CA ARG A 194 9.29 -0.04 -18.21
C ARG A 194 7.84 0.36 -18.54
N HIS A 195 7.57 1.66 -18.73
CA HIS A 195 6.28 2.24 -19.10
C HIS A 195 5.17 2.02 -18.08
N PHE A 196 5.50 1.84 -16.80
CA PHE A 196 4.50 1.78 -15.74
C PHE A 196 3.95 3.17 -15.41
N ARG A 197 2.62 3.25 -15.24
CA ARG A 197 1.92 4.41 -14.75
C ARG A 197 2.10 4.52 -13.23
N VAL A 198 2.27 5.76 -12.75
CA VAL A 198 2.52 6.06 -11.33
C VAL A 198 1.72 7.31 -10.98
N PRO A 199 1.05 7.38 -9.81
CA PRO A 199 0.44 8.62 -9.35
C PRO A 199 1.44 9.79 -9.32
N ASP A 200 0.97 11.00 -9.66
CA ASP A 200 1.84 12.19 -9.72
C ASP A 200 2.36 12.60 -8.35
N HIS A 201 1.51 12.41 -7.33
CA HIS A 201 1.77 12.81 -5.94
C HIS A 201 1.37 11.69 -4.99
N PHE A 202 2.06 11.61 -3.87
CA PHE A 202 1.82 10.61 -2.83
C PHE A 202 1.77 11.27 -1.45
N GLU A 203 0.76 10.93 -0.66
CA GLU A 203 0.52 11.38 0.71
C GLU A 203 0.12 10.19 1.59
N GLY A 204 0.15 10.36 2.92
CA GLY A 204 -0.24 9.30 3.88
C GLY A 204 0.91 8.71 4.67
N ILE A 205 2.19 9.01 4.32
CA ILE A 205 3.31 8.72 5.22
C ILE A 205 3.42 9.87 6.23
N VAL A 206 2.76 9.70 7.36
CA VAL A 206 2.83 10.65 8.49
C VAL A 206 3.73 10.06 9.56
N ALA A 207 4.58 10.88 10.16
CA ALA A 207 5.52 10.41 11.18
C ALA A 207 4.78 10.00 12.46
N GLY A 208 4.41 8.71 12.55
CA GLY A 208 3.84 8.12 13.76
C GLY A 208 2.35 8.40 14.00
N GLU A 209 1.63 8.98 13.04
CA GLU A 209 0.22 9.31 13.19
C GLU A 209 -0.61 8.76 12.02
N ALA A 210 -1.91 8.49 12.29
CA ALA A 210 -2.88 8.14 11.29
C ALA A 210 -3.33 9.38 10.48
N VAL A 211 -3.83 9.16 9.25
CA VAL A 211 -4.47 10.21 8.43
C VAL A 211 -5.89 10.44 8.93
N HIS A 212 -6.02 11.10 10.10
CA HIS A 212 -7.32 11.46 10.66
C HIS A 212 -8.04 12.54 9.83
N GLU A 213 -9.33 12.82 10.12
CA GLU A 213 -10.18 13.75 9.36
C GLU A 213 -9.50 15.11 9.10
N GLY A 214 -8.90 15.73 10.13
CA GLY A 214 -8.26 17.04 10.00
C GLY A 214 -7.07 17.03 9.05
N HIS A 215 -6.27 15.98 9.09
CA HIS A 215 -5.14 15.78 8.19
C HIS A 215 -5.61 15.54 6.74
N PHE A 216 -6.63 14.70 6.56
CA PHE A 216 -7.19 14.46 5.23
C PHE A 216 -7.79 15.72 4.61
N LEU A 217 -8.50 16.54 5.40
CA LEU A 217 -8.99 17.85 4.95
C LEU A 217 -7.83 18.80 4.57
N HIS A 218 -6.69 18.74 5.27
CA HIS A 218 -5.51 19.51 4.91
C HIS A 218 -4.93 19.05 3.57
N ILE A 219 -4.77 17.75 3.35
CA ILE A 219 -4.35 17.18 2.06
C ILE A 219 -5.27 17.67 0.93
N LEU A 220 -6.59 17.58 1.13
CA LEU A 220 -7.58 18.02 0.13
C LEU A 220 -7.51 19.53 -0.14
N LYS A 221 -7.16 20.35 0.86
CA LYS A 221 -6.98 21.78 0.70
C LYS A 221 -5.80 22.09 -0.24
N ASP A 222 -4.72 21.33 -0.09
CA ASP A 222 -3.44 21.57 -0.74
C ASP A 222 -3.17 20.65 -1.95
N LEU A 223 -4.23 20.01 -2.50
CA LEU A 223 -4.12 19.17 -3.69
C LEU A 223 -3.45 19.92 -4.83
N ARG A 224 -2.54 19.23 -5.50
CA ARG A 224 -1.84 19.69 -6.70
C ARG A 224 -2.51 19.15 -7.97
N PRO A 225 -2.36 19.81 -9.15
CA PRO A 225 -2.83 19.24 -10.41
C PRO A 225 -2.23 17.85 -10.67
N GLY A 226 -3.02 16.95 -11.25
CA GLY A 226 -2.68 15.55 -11.45
C GLY A 226 -3.38 14.63 -10.45
N THR A 227 -2.89 13.41 -10.32
CA THR A 227 -3.40 12.40 -9.39
C THR A 227 -2.60 12.38 -8.10
N THR A 228 -3.25 12.67 -6.98
CA THR A 228 -2.68 12.49 -5.65
C THR A 228 -3.20 11.19 -5.06
N GLU A 229 -2.30 10.25 -4.77
CA GLU A 229 -2.60 9.08 -3.98
C GLU A 229 -2.50 9.43 -2.49
N VAL A 230 -3.50 9.01 -1.71
CA VAL A 230 -3.49 9.03 -0.24
C VAL A 230 -3.58 7.59 0.25
N MET A 231 -2.49 7.12 0.85
CA MET A 231 -2.39 5.80 1.48
C MET A 231 -3.02 5.85 2.87
N MET A 232 -3.89 4.91 3.18
CA MET A 232 -4.59 4.79 4.46
C MET A 232 -4.75 3.32 4.88
N HIS A 233 -4.91 3.09 6.19
CA HIS A 233 -5.07 1.75 6.79
C HIS A 233 -6.37 1.70 7.62
N PRO A 234 -7.55 1.75 7.00
CA PRO A 234 -8.81 1.79 7.74
C PRO A 234 -9.09 0.47 8.48
N GLY A 235 -9.65 0.56 9.67
CA GLY A 235 -10.11 -0.58 10.46
C GLY A 235 -11.29 -0.19 11.36
N THR A 236 -12.00 -1.20 11.89
CA THR A 236 -13.25 -0.99 12.65
C THR A 236 -13.09 -1.10 14.17
N ASP A 237 -11.93 -1.56 14.66
CA ASP A 237 -11.73 -1.85 16.10
C ASP A 237 -10.22 -1.80 16.43
N ASN A 238 -9.77 -0.70 17.01
CA ASN A 238 -8.36 -0.51 17.39
C ASN A 238 -7.91 -1.48 18.48
N GLU A 239 -8.77 -1.80 19.46
CA GLU A 239 -8.40 -2.69 20.58
C GLU A 239 -7.98 -4.09 20.09
N LYS A 240 -8.60 -4.55 18.99
CA LYS A 240 -8.29 -5.84 18.38
C LYS A 240 -7.21 -5.74 17.29
N LEU A 241 -7.20 -4.64 16.51
CA LEU A 241 -6.27 -4.51 15.39
C LEU A 241 -4.84 -4.18 15.82
N ILE A 242 -4.65 -3.32 16.82
CA ILE A 242 -3.31 -2.96 17.31
C ILE A 242 -2.51 -4.22 17.69
N PRO A 243 -3.00 -5.11 18.58
CA PRO A 243 -2.25 -6.33 18.90
C PRO A 243 -2.19 -7.35 17.75
N ALA A 244 -3.21 -7.40 16.87
CA ALA A 244 -3.22 -8.33 15.75
C ALA A 244 -2.24 -7.95 14.63
N CYS A 245 -1.98 -6.65 14.46
CA CYS A 245 -1.07 -6.10 13.46
C CYS A 245 0.33 -5.80 14.02
N ASP A 246 0.52 -5.88 15.34
CA ASP A 246 1.73 -5.46 16.04
C ASP A 246 2.15 -4.04 15.63
N TRP A 247 1.17 -3.14 15.63
CA TRP A 247 1.37 -1.76 15.19
C TRP A 247 0.43 -0.78 15.91
N GLU A 248 1.02 0.15 16.67
CA GLU A 248 0.33 1.29 17.30
C GLU A 248 -0.16 2.26 16.22
N HIS A 249 -1.40 2.06 15.76
CA HIS A 249 -2.02 2.86 14.70
C HIS A 249 -3.51 3.07 14.98
N ASP A 250 -4.01 4.24 14.62
CA ASP A 250 -5.44 4.57 14.76
C ASP A 250 -6.22 4.23 13.49
N PHE A 251 -6.50 2.93 13.31
CA PHE A 251 -7.26 2.39 12.16
C PHE A 251 -8.68 2.97 12.08
N GLU A 252 -9.32 3.18 13.23
CA GLU A 252 -10.68 3.72 13.29
C GLU A 252 -10.71 5.19 12.85
N ALA A 253 -9.74 6.01 13.23
CA ALA A 253 -9.64 7.40 12.79
C ALA A 253 -9.49 7.50 11.26
N GLU A 254 -8.73 6.62 10.63
CA GLU A 254 -8.58 6.60 9.17
C GLU A 254 -9.87 6.15 8.48
N MET A 255 -10.56 5.13 8.99
CA MET A 255 -11.88 4.75 8.48
C MET A 255 -12.86 5.93 8.59
N GLN A 256 -12.93 6.59 9.75
CA GLN A 256 -13.81 7.73 9.96
C GLN A 256 -13.46 8.91 9.04
N ALA A 257 -12.18 9.14 8.75
CA ALA A 257 -11.76 10.17 7.80
C ALA A 257 -12.28 9.90 6.38
N ILE A 258 -12.19 8.65 5.91
CA ILE A 258 -12.65 8.25 4.56
C ILE A 258 -14.16 8.41 4.41
N VAL A 259 -14.96 8.07 5.44
CA VAL A 259 -16.43 8.18 5.39
C VAL A 259 -16.96 9.57 5.80
N SER A 260 -16.08 10.48 6.21
CA SER A 260 -16.46 11.80 6.74
C SER A 260 -17.33 12.60 5.77
N PRO A 261 -18.49 13.11 6.22
CA PRO A 261 -19.31 14.03 5.42
C PRO A 261 -18.57 15.32 5.07
N LYS A 262 -17.65 15.83 5.92
CA LYS A 262 -16.86 17.03 5.65
C LYS A 262 -15.86 16.78 4.52
N VAL A 263 -15.20 15.64 4.52
CA VAL A 263 -14.28 15.22 3.45
C VAL A 263 -15.05 15.11 2.13
N ARG A 264 -16.18 14.40 2.11
CA ARG A 264 -17.01 14.27 0.89
C ARG A 264 -17.50 15.62 0.38
N ARG A 265 -17.90 16.54 1.27
CA ARG A 265 -18.31 17.89 0.89
C ARG A 265 -17.14 18.66 0.25
N MET A 266 -15.95 18.62 0.84
CA MET A 266 -14.79 19.31 0.29
C MET A 266 -14.39 18.76 -1.09
N ILE A 267 -14.45 17.44 -1.29
CA ILE A 267 -14.25 16.78 -2.60
C ILE A 267 -15.22 17.35 -3.64
N ALA A 268 -16.52 17.45 -3.28
CA ALA A 268 -17.55 18.01 -4.16
C ALA A 268 -17.33 19.50 -4.45
N ASP A 269 -17.11 20.31 -3.40
CA ASP A 269 -16.94 21.77 -3.51
C ASP A 269 -15.73 22.15 -4.38
N LYS A 270 -14.67 21.34 -4.34
CA LYS A 270 -13.46 21.54 -5.17
C LYS A 270 -13.52 20.83 -6.53
N ALA A 271 -14.63 20.14 -6.84
CA ALA A 271 -14.77 19.32 -8.05
C ALA A 271 -13.60 18.33 -8.27
N VAL A 272 -13.12 17.72 -7.19
CA VAL A 272 -12.06 16.71 -7.24
C VAL A 272 -12.65 15.40 -7.75
N LYS A 273 -12.04 14.80 -8.78
CA LYS A 273 -12.44 13.50 -9.28
C LYS A 273 -11.83 12.40 -8.40
N VAL A 274 -12.66 11.59 -7.74
CA VAL A 274 -12.21 10.39 -7.05
C VAL A 274 -11.98 9.29 -8.08
N VAL A 275 -10.80 8.68 -8.06
CA VAL A 275 -10.32 7.73 -9.08
C VAL A 275 -9.68 6.51 -8.42
N ASN A 276 -9.38 5.49 -9.20
CA ASN A 276 -8.49 4.39 -8.84
C ASN A 276 -7.36 4.24 -9.88
N TYR A 277 -6.53 3.22 -9.76
CA TYR A 277 -5.38 3.01 -10.65
C TYR A 277 -5.72 2.71 -12.12
N ARG A 278 -6.98 2.28 -12.42
CA ARG A 278 -7.44 2.14 -13.83
C ARG A 278 -7.52 3.47 -14.54
N ASP A 279 -7.76 4.57 -13.81
CA ASP A 279 -7.94 5.92 -14.34
C ASP A 279 -6.64 6.69 -14.57
N LEU A 280 -5.49 6.17 -14.14
CA LEU A 280 -4.18 6.79 -14.37
C LEU A 280 -3.88 6.90 -15.88
N LYS A 281 -3.20 7.99 -16.26
CA LYS A 281 -2.81 8.25 -17.64
C LYS A 281 -1.33 8.02 -17.88
#